data_8844f77e84ce21ef98a923b4e34ced78
#
_entry.id   8844f77e84ce21ef98a923b4e34ced78
#
_cell.length_a   1.000
_cell.length_b   1.000
_cell.length_c   1.000
_cell.angle_alpha   90.00
_cell.angle_beta   90.00
_cell.angle_gamma   90.00
#
_symmetry.space_group_name_H-M   'P 1'
#
loop_
_entity.id
_entity.type
_entity.pdbx_description
1 polymer ?
#
loop_
_entity_poly.entity_id
_entity_poly.type
_entity_poly.pdbx_seq_one_letter_code
_entity_poly.pdbx_strand_id
1 'polypeptide(L)'
;MEAYVVATIAAGTTARYYSKQSEYYLGGGEPAGRWISSTNNFGVRHGAEVDNALFERLHASLDADGQPLLSNSGDTAKRVGGIDLTLSAPKSVSVVFALADDQMRRAIEKAQHEACEATIAFLERNAAFCRRGKNGHRLERATLTVAAFQHGEARPVEHDDGKVYPDPNLHTHAVLLNFSLR
;
A
#
# COMPACT_ATOMS: atom_id res chain seq x y z
N MET A 1 13.62 24.78 -0.17
CA MET A 1 12.28 24.44 0.34
C MET A 1 12.27 22.92 0.47
N GLU A 2 12.38 22.42 1.69
CA GLU A 2 12.36 20.96 1.95
C GLU A 2 10.92 20.46 1.77
N ALA A 3 10.75 19.54 0.82
CA ALA A 3 9.47 18.87 0.64
C ALA A 3 9.35 17.77 1.71
N TYR A 4 8.50 17.99 2.70
CA TYR A 4 8.22 16.97 3.71
C TYR A 4 7.19 15.97 3.15
N VAL A 5 7.61 14.73 2.97
CA VAL A 5 6.69 13.61 2.80
C VAL A 5 6.21 13.20 4.19
N VAL A 6 4.91 13.30 4.43
CA VAL A 6 4.33 12.82 5.68
C VAL A 6 4.02 11.34 5.51
N ALA A 7 4.70 10.49 6.28
CA ALA A 7 4.39 9.08 6.35
C ALA A 7 3.60 8.80 7.63
N THR A 8 2.44 8.13 7.50
CA THR A 8 1.66 7.63 8.62
C THR A 8 1.61 6.12 8.59
N ILE A 9 1.62 5.48 9.74
CA ILE A 9 1.58 4.02 9.88
C ILE A 9 0.33 3.65 10.66
N ALA A 10 -0.52 2.80 10.06
CA ALA A 10 -1.68 2.23 10.72
C ALA A 10 -1.61 0.69 10.69
N ALA A 11 -1.88 0.05 11.83
CA ALA A 11 -2.01 -1.40 11.92
C ALA A 11 -3.48 -1.81 11.85
N GLY A 12 -3.78 -2.93 11.19
CA GLY A 12 -5.04 -3.63 11.38
C GLY A 12 -6.21 -3.24 10.48
N THR A 13 -5.99 -2.55 9.37
CA THR A 13 -7.05 -2.35 8.38
C THR A 13 -7.34 -3.67 7.65
N THR A 14 -8.61 -3.98 7.38
CA THR A 14 -8.98 -5.22 6.67
C THR A 14 -8.69 -5.11 5.18
N ALA A 15 -8.27 -6.20 4.52
CA ALA A 15 -8.06 -6.25 3.07
C ALA A 15 -9.28 -5.74 2.29
N ARG A 16 -10.48 -6.07 2.76
CA ARG A 16 -11.74 -5.62 2.17
C ARG A 16 -11.93 -4.10 2.16
N TYR A 17 -11.25 -3.37 3.04
CA TYR A 17 -11.25 -1.91 3.01
C TYR A 17 -10.53 -1.40 1.76
N TYR A 18 -9.35 -1.95 1.46
CA TYR A 18 -8.55 -1.55 0.29
C TYR A 18 -9.15 -2.03 -1.03
N SER A 19 -9.68 -3.27 -1.09
CA SER A 19 -10.32 -3.78 -2.31
C SER A 19 -11.59 -3.01 -2.65
N LYS A 20 -12.45 -2.68 -1.67
CA LYS A 20 -13.62 -1.82 -1.87
C LYS A 20 -13.23 -0.39 -2.24
N GLN A 21 -12.16 0.14 -1.65
CA GLN A 21 -11.68 1.47 -1.94
C GLN A 21 -11.10 1.51 -3.36
N SER A 22 -10.36 0.49 -3.80
CA SER A 22 -9.88 0.39 -5.19
C SER A 22 -11.04 0.30 -6.19
N GLU A 23 -12.10 -0.47 -5.92
CA GLU A 23 -13.31 -0.51 -6.77
C GLU A 23 -14.03 0.86 -6.84
N TYR A 24 -14.13 1.57 -5.73
CA TYR A 24 -14.72 2.91 -5.69
C TYR A 24 -13.91 3.91 -6.52
N TYR A 25 -12.59 3.87 -6.41
CA TYR A 25 -11.68 4.79 -7.11
C TYR A 25 -11.47 4.42 -8.58
N LEU A 26 -11.49 3.14 -8.94
CA LEU A 26 -11.51 2.72 -10.36
C LEU A 26 -12.72 3.29 -11.11
N GLY A 27 -13.89 3.42 -10.42
CA GLY A 27 -15.05 4.14 -10.94
C GLY A 27 -14.84 5.66 -11.08
N GLY A 28 -13.89 6.25 -10.35
CA GLY A 28 -13.49 7.67 -10.38
C GLY A 28 -12.31 7.98 -11.31
N GLY A 29 -11.75 7.00 -12.01
CA GLY A 29 -10.62 7.20 -12.94
C GLY A 29 -9.25 7.17 -12.27
N GLU A 30 -9.15 6.70 -11.03
CA GLU A 30 -7.86 6.47 -10.36
C GLU A 30 -7.14 5.23 -10.89
N PRO A 31 -5.79 5.21 -10.88
CA PRO A 31 -5.02 4.08 -11.39
C PRO A 31 -5.21 2.84 -10.52
N ALA A 32 -5.20 1.66 -11.15
CA ALA A 32 -5.17 0.40 -10.44
C ALA A 32 -3.95 0.29 -9.53
N GLY A 33 -4.12 -0.40 -8.39
CA GLY A 33 -3.01 -0.67 -7.48
C GLY A 33 -1.88 -1.44 -8.16
N ARG A 34 -0.65 -1.28 -7.69
CA ARG A 34 0.54 -1.94 -8.22
C ARG A 34 1.30 -2.70 -7.15
N TRP A 35 1.83 -3.85 -7.53
CA TRP A 35 2.69 -4.65 -6.67
C TRP A 35 4.11 -4.08 -6.60
N ILE A 36 4.66 -3.98 -5.38
CA ILE A 36 6.09 -3.71 -5.14
C ILE A 36 6.66 -4.93 -4.41
N SER A 37 7.61 -5.62 -5.03
CA SER A 37 8.25 -6.80 -4.45
C SER A 37 9.63 -7.02 -5.07
N SER A 38 10.62 -7.31 -4.24
CA SER A 38 11.99 -7.64 -4.72
C SER A 38 12.14 -9.08 -5.20
N THR A 39 11.20 -9.98 -4.84
CA THR A 39 11.34 -11.43 -5.04
C THR A 39 10.35 -12.05 -6.02
N ASN A 40 9.30 -11.34 -6.41
CA ASN A 40 8.23 -11.84 -7.29
C ASN A 40 7.64 -13.19 -6.85
N ASN A 41 7.45 -13.38 -5.55
CA ASN A 41 6.90 -14.60 -4.97
C ASN A 41 5.39 -14.50 -4.71
N PHE A 42 4.76 -15.61 -4.33
CA PHE A 42 3.34 -15.69 -3.95
C PHE A 42 2.36 -15.31 -5.07
N GLY A 43 2.75 -15.47 -6.34
CA GLY A 43 1.93 -15.03 -7.49
C GLY A 43 2.01 -13.53 -7.76
N VAL A 44 2.81 -12.79 -7.00
CA VAL A 44 3.05 -11.35 -7.15
C VAL A 44 4.20 -11.11 -8.13
N ARG A 45 4.02 -10.14 -9.03
CA ARG A 45 5.07 -9.63 -9.91
C ARG A 45 5.24 -8.13 -9.68
N HIS A 46 6.45 -7.69 -9.44
CA HIS A 46 6.78 -6.28 -9.31
C HIS A 46 6.27 -5.45 -10.50
N GLY A 47 5.62 -4.34 -10.23
CA GLY A 47 5.04 -3.44 -11.23
C GLY A 47 3.72 -3.94 -11.86
N ALA A 48 3.30 -5.19 -11.62
CA ALA A 48 2.02 -5.68 -12.11
C ALA A 48 0.85 -5.07 -11.31
N GLU A 49 -0.31 -5.02 -11.95
CA GLU A 49 -1.55 -4.60 -11.33
C GLU A 49 -1.96 -5.54 -10.18
N VAL A 50 -2.52 -4.97 -9.13
CA VAL A 50 -3.01 -5.72 -7.97
C VAL A 50 -4.33 -6.40 -8.32
N ASP A 51 -4.30 -7.74 -8.37
CA ASP A 51 -5.52 -8.54 -8.38
C ASP A 51 -6.14 -8.56 -6.97
N ASN A 52 -7.38 -8.08 -6.84
CA ASN A 52 -8.05 -7.94 -5.56
C ASN A 52 -8.24 -9.28 -4.83
N ALA A 53 -8.52 -10.37 -5.57
CA ALA A 53 -8.72 -11.67 -4.96
C ALA A 53 -7.41 -12.27 -4.44
N LEU A 54 -6.30 -12.07 -5.15
CA LEU A 54 -4.97 -12.43 -4.67
C LEU A 54 -4.58 -11.59 -3.46
N PHE A 55 -4.81 -10.27 -3.52
CA PHE A 55 -4.51 -9.37 -2.40
C PHE A 55 -5.27 -9.78 -1.12
N GLU A 56 -6.56 -10.06 -1.20
CA GLU A 56 -7.37 -10.50 -0.04
C GLU A 56 -6.84 -11.82 0.54
N ARG A 57 -6.49 -12.80 -0.31
CA ARG A 57 -5.88 -14.05 0.15
C ARG A 57 -4.55 -13.83 0.84
N LEU A 58 -3.65 -13.09 0.22
CA LEU A 58 -2.34 -12.81 0.80
C LEU A 58 -2.44 -12.01 2.12
N HIS A 59 -3.35 -11.03 2.20
CA HIS A 59 -3.61 -10.29 3.44
C HIS A 59 -4.16 -11.21 4.55
N ALA A 60 -4.97 -12.21 4.19
CA ALA A 60 -5.39 -13.28 5.11
C ALA A 60 -4.28 -14.31 5.37
N SER A 61 -3.11 -14.16 4.74
CA SER A 61 -1.96 -15.08 4.76
C SER A 61 -2.26 -16.47 4.22
N LEU A 62 -3.00 -16.46 3.16
CA LEU A 62 -3.23 -17.61 2.28
C LEU A 62 -2.46 -17.37 0.97
N ASP A 63 -1.96 -18.42 0.36
CA ASP A 63 -1.37 -18.37 -0.98
C ASP A 63 -2.46 -18.26 -2.08
N ALA A 64 -2.03 -18.31 -3.35
CA ALA A 64 -2.93 -18.24 -4.49
C ALA A 64 -3.94 -19.41 -4.53
N ASP A 65 -3.57 -20.55 -3.95
CA ASP A 65 -4.40 -21.77 -3.89
C ASP A 65 -5.24 -21.84 -2.60
N GLY A 66 -5.16 -20.82 -1.74
CA GLY A 66 -5.88 -20.73 -0.47
C GLY A 66 -5.22 -21.54 0.67
N GLN A 67 -3.98 -21.98 0.49
CA GLN A 67 -3.26 -22.69 1.54
C GLN A 67 -2.58 -21.71 2.52
N PRO A 68 -2.49 -22.03 3.82
CA PRO A 68 -1.85 -21.18 4.79
C PRO A 68 -0.35 -20.96 4.51
N LEU A 69 0.07 -19.70 4.37
CA LEU A 69 1.47 -19.31 4.22
C LEU A 69 2.28 -19.47 5.51
N LEU A 70 1.62 -19.56 6.65
CA LEU A 70 2.26 -19.64 7.97
C LEU A 70 1.90 -20.94 8.68
N SER A 71 2.92 -21.66 9.12
CA SER A 71 2.79 -22.95 9.80
C SER A 71 2.27 -22.87 11.25
N ASN A 72 2.34 -21.70 11.91
CA ASN A 72 1.89 -21.46 13.28
C ASN A 72 1.19 -20.12 13.37
N SER A 73 -0.02 -20.03 12.85
CA SER A 73 -0.74 -18.77 12.75
C SER A 73 -1.42 -18.30 14.06
N GLY A 74 -1.38 -19.09 15.14
CA GLY A 74 -2.07 -18.73 16.38
C GLY A 74 -3.55 -18.47 16.14
N ASP A 75 -4.13 -17.54 16.90
CA ASP A 75 -5.49 -17.06 16.70
C ASP A 75 -5.53 -16.11 15.47
N THR A 76 -6.03 -16.63 14.36
CA THR A 76 -6.14 -15.90 13.09
C THR A 76 -6.99 -14.62 13.20
N ALA A 77 -7.92 -14.57 14.16
CA ALA A 77 -8.79 -13.39 14.37
C ALA A 77 -8.03 -12.19 14.97
N LYS A 78 -6.89 -12.42 15.65
CA LYS A 78 -6.06 -11.37 16.24
C LYS A 78 -4.87 -10.95 15.38
N ARG A 79 -4.77 -11.51 14.19
CA ARG A 79 -3.61 -11.32 13.35
C ARG A 79 -3.71 -10.04 12.54
N VAL A 80 -2.63 -9.27 12.53
CA VAL A 80 -2.44 -8.14 11.63
C VAL A 80 -2.03 -8.67 10.27
N GLY A 81 -2.90 -8.62 9.27
CA GLY A 81 -2.64 -9.11 7.91
C GLY A 81 -1.68 -8.23 7.12
N GLY A 82 -1.67 -6.93 7.40
CA GLY A 82 -0.78 -5.96 6.77
C GLY A 82 -0.59 -4.71 7.62
N ILE A 83 0.40 -3.92 7.24
CA ILE A 83 0.68 -2.60 7.81
C ILE A 83 0.48 -1.60 6.68
N ASP A 84 -0.36 -0.61 6.88
CA ASP A 84 -0.56 0.49 5.93
C ASP A 84 0.45 1.60 6.21
N LEU A 85 1.29 1.87 5.24
CA LEU A 85 2.18 3.02 5.20
C LEU A 85 1.62 4.01 4.19
N THR A 86 1.05 5.11 4.66
CA THR A 86 0.54 6.16 3.78
C THR A 86 1.63 7.18 3.51
N LEU A 87 1.95 7.38 2.23
CA LEU A 87 2.95 8.33 1.73
C LEU A 87 2.23 9.47 1.00
N SER A 88 2.21 10.67 1.59
CA SER A 88 1.49 11.81 1.03
C SER A 88 2.47 12.81 0.39
N ALA A 89 2.14 13.26 -0.81
CA ALA A 89 2.81 14.40 -1.43
C ALA A 89 2.50 15.71 -0.68
N PRO A 90 3.34 16.72 -0.75
CA PRO A 90 3.03 18.04 -0.24
C PRO A 90 1.72 18.60 -0.82
N LYS A 91 0.97 19.38 -0.04
CA LYS A 91 -0.33 19.93 -0.47
C LYS A 91 -0.21 20.73 -1.77
N SER A 92 0.89 21.48 -1.96
CA SER A 92 1.15 22.21 -3.21
C SER A 92 1.25 21.30 -4.43
N VAL A 93 1.87 20.12 -4.29
CA VAL A 93 1.94 19.12 -5.36
C VAL A 93 0.56 18.53 -5.63
N SER A 94 -0.22 18.24 -4.59
CA SER A 94 -1.59 17.74 -4.74
C SER A 94 -2.50 18.73 -5.49
N VAL A 95 -2.37 20.02 -5.19
CA VAL A 95 -3.12 21.07 -5.90
C VAL A 95 -2.69 21.16 -7.37
N VAL A 96 -1.38 21.13 -7.65
CA VAL A 96 -0.88 21.11 -9.03
C VAL A 96 -1.38 19.87 -9.75
N PHE A 97 -1.34 18.69 -9.12
CA PHE A 97 -1.84 17.44 -9.68
C PHE A 97 -3.33 17.52 -10.09
N ALA A 98 -4.16 18.12 -9.24
CA ALA A 98 -5.60 18.26 -9.52
C ALA A 98 -5.91 19.20 -10.70
N LEU A 99 -5.05 20.20 -10.95
CA LEU A 99 -5.23 21.20 -12.01
C LEU A 99 -4.39 20.93 -13.27
N ALA A 100 -3.54 19.91 -13.24
CA ALA A 100 -2.59 19.60 -14.30
C ALA A 100 -3.28 19.02 -15.55
N ASP A 101 -2.67 19.27 -16.69
CA ASP A 101 -2.97 18.50 -17.90
C ASP A 101 -2.48 17.05 -17.79
N ASP A 102 -2.86 16.21 -18.72
CA ASP A 102 -2.54 14.79 -18.73
C ASP A 102 -1.03 14.49 -18.71
N GLN A 103 -0.22 15.34 -19.34
CA GLN A 103 1.24 15.13 -19.39
C GLN A 103 1.86 15.40 -18.03
N MET A 104 1.53 16.50 -17.40
CA MET A 104 2.01 16.87 -16.08
C MET A 104 1.48 15.90 -15.01
N ARG A 105 0.19 15.52 -15.09
CA ARG A 105 -0.42 14.55 -14.19
C ARG A 105 0.35 13.23 -14.19
N ARG A 106 0.61 12.63 -15.37
CA ARG A 106 1.40 11.40 -15.50
C ARG A 106 2.83 11.54 -14.97
N ALA A 107 3.45 12.71 -15.14
CA ALA A 107 4.79 12.94 -14.60
C ALA A 107 4.79 12.96 -13.06
N ILE A 108 3.78 13.58 -12.45
CA ILE A 108 3.63 13.62 -10.99
C ILE A 108 3.27 12.22 -10.43
N GLU A 109 2.37 11.48 -11.08
CA GLU A 109 2.03 10.09 -10.71
C GLU A 109 3.26 9.19 -10.72
N LYS A 110 4.06 9.29 -11.78
CA LYS A 110 5.31 8.55 -11.89
C LYS A 110 6.28 8.90 -10.76
N ALA A 111 6.47 10.19 -10.46
CA ALA A 111 7.34 10.64 -9.37
C ALA A 111 6.86 10.14 -8.00
N GLN A 112 5.54 10.16 -7.73
CA GLN A 112 4.95 9.62 -6.52
C GLN A 112 5.18 8.11 -6.40
N HIS A 113 5.02 7.37 -7.51
CA HIS A 113 5.26 5.93 -7.55
C HIS A 113 6.74 5.59 -7.28
N GLU A 114 7.67 6.28 -7.95
CA GLU A 114 9.12 6.11 -7.76
C GLU A 114 9.54 6.44 -6.31
N ALA A 115 8.96 7.47 -5.70
CA ALA A 115 9.20 7.81 -4.30
C ALA A 115 8.70 6.71 -3.35
N CYS A 116 7.53 6.12 -3.65
CA CYS A 116 7.00 4.98 -2.91
C CYS A 116 7.94 3.77 -3.01
N GLU A 117 8.35 3.38 -4.21
CA GLU A 117 9.29 2.27 -4.44
C GLU A 117 10.62 2.48 -3.71
N ALA A 118 11.19 3.69 -3.78
CA ALA A 118 12.43 4.03 -3.09
C ALA A 118 12.28 3.90 -1.56
N THR A 119 11.13 4.32 -1.02
CA THR A 119 10.81 4.19 0.41
C THR A 119 10.70 2.73 0.83
N ILE A 120 9.98 1.91 0.07
CA ILE A 120 9.85 0.47 0.34
C ILE A 120 11.21 -0.23 0.26
N ALA A 121 12.03 0.08 -0.74
CA ALA A 121 13.38 -0.46 -0.87
C ALA A 121 14.30 -0.06 0.30
N PHE A 122 14.16 1.18 0.82
CA PHE A 122 14.86 1.63 2.02
C PHE A 122 14.42 0.84 3.26
N LEU A 123 13.11 0.67 3.46
CA LEU A 123 12.56 -0.09 4.58
C LEU A 123 12.99 -1.57 4.54
N GLU A 124 12.95 -2.18 3.36
CA GLU A 124 13.39 -3.57 3.18
C GLU A 124 14.86 -3.74 3.59
N ARG A 125 15.74 -2.83 3.17
CA ARG A 125 17.17 -2.89 3.52
C ARG A 125 17.47 -2.62 4.99
N ASN A 126 16.67 -1.80 5.67
CA ASN A 126 17.03 -1.27 6.98
C ASN A 126 16.15 -1.76 8.13
N ALA A 127 14.89 -2.11 7.87
CA ALA A 127 13.88 -2.35 8.91
C ALA A 127 13.08 -3.66 8.73
N ALA A 128 13.21 -4.35 7.59
CA ALA A 128 12.44 -5.57 7.36
C ALA A 128 13.11 -6.78 8.03
N PHE A 129 12.46 -7.27 9.08
CA PHE A 129 12.90 -8.46 9.81
C PHE A 129 11.71 -9.35 10.17
N CYS A 130 11.91 -10.67 10.14
CA CYS A 130 10.95 -11.63 10.61
C CYS A 130 11.52 -12.43 11.81
N ARG A 131 10.61 -12.87 12.69
CA ARG A 131 10.96 -13.75 13.81
C ARG A 131 10.83 -15.20 13.38
N ARG A 132 11.87 -16.01 13.59
CA ARG A 132 11.91 -17.43 13.23
C ARG A 132 12.37 -18.31 14.39
N GLY A 133 12.18 -19.63 14.20
CA GLY A 133 12.56 -20.66 15.16
C GLY A 133 11.58 -20.79 16.33
N LYS A 134 11.92 -21.67 17.27
CA LYS A 134 11.09 -21.92 18.45
C LYS A 134 10.91 -20.64 19.25
N ASN A 135 9.66 -20.23 19.48
CA ASN A 135 9.28 -18.99 20.18
C ASN A 135 9.77 -17.69 19.50
N GLY A 136 10.13 -17.71 18.20
CA GLY A 136 10.54 -16.51 17.47
C GLY A 136 11.87 -15.89 17.96
N HIS A 137 12.78 -16.69 18.50
CA HIS A 137 14.04 -16.18 19.06
C HIS A 137 15.06 -15.67 18.02
N ARG A 138 14.94 -16.13 16.77
CA ARG A 138 15.85 -15.68 15.71
C ARG A 138 15.22 -14.54 14.94
N LEU A 139 15.95 -13.45 14.81
CA LEU A 139 15.60 -12.32 13.96
C LEU A 139 16.37 -12.47 12.64
N GLU A 140 15.65 -12.62 11.55
CA GLU A 140 16.23 -12.78 10.20
C GLU A 140 15.75 -11.68 9.29
N ARG A 141 16.55 -11.28 8.31
CA ARG A 141 16.13 -10.33 7.28
C ARG A 141 14.96 -10.90 6.49
N ALA A 142 14.02 -10.03 6.16
CA ALA A 142 12.83 -10.36 5.41
C ALA A 142 12.75 -9.54 4.13
N THR A 143 12.11 -10.08 3.10
CA THR A 143 11.68 -9.33 1.93
C THR A 143 10.25 -8.84 2.11
N LEU A 144 9.94 -7.70 1.53
CA LEU A 144 8.62 -7.10 1.61
C LEU A 144 7.80 -7.44 0.34
N THR A 145 6.53 -7.72 0.56
CA THR A 145 5.52 -7.80 -0.50
C THR A 145 4.48 -6.73 -0.19
N VAL A 146 4.33 -5.78 -1.10
CA VAL A 146 3.55 -4.56 -0.86
C VAL A 146 2.56 -4.33 -2.00
N ALA A 147 1.32 -4.05 -1.64
CA ALA A 147 0.32 -3.54 -2.57
C ALA A 147 0.20 -2.02 -2.41
N ALA A 148 0.51 -1.28 -3.46
CA ALA A 148 0.51 0.18 -3.47
C ALA A 148 -0.71 0.71 -4.24
N PHE A 149 -1.55 1.51 -3.56
CA PHE A 149 -2.76 2.12 -4.10
C PHE A 149 -2.60 3.64 -4.05
N GLN A 150 -2.53 4.28 -5.20
CA GLN A 150 -2.38 5.73 -5.32
C GLN A 150 -3.74 6.41 -5.45
N HIS A 151 -3.94 7.49 -4.70
CA HIS A 151 -5.15 8.29 -4.71
C HIS A 151 -4.80 9.77 -4.92
N GLY A 152 -5.62 10.49 -5.70
CA GLY A 152 -5.47 11.92 -5.96
C GLY A 152 -6.19 12.83 -4.97
N GLU A 153 -7.14 12.28 -4.23
CA GLU A 153 -8.10 13.02 -3.42
C GLU A 153 -8.19 12.49 -1.99
N ALA A 154 -8.56 13.36 -1.05
CA ALA A 154 -8.96 12.98 0.30
C ALA A 154 -10.40 12.42 0.29
N ARG A 155 -10.87 11.93 1.43
CA ARG A 155 -12.28 11.57 1.59
C ARG A 155 -13.14 12.84 1.47
N PRO A 156 -14.30 12.76 0.76
CA PRO A 156 -15.23 13.86 0.70
C PRO A 156 -15.67 14.32 2.10
N VAL A 157 -15.66 15.61 2.33
CA VAL A 157 -16.15 16.25 3.56
C VAL A 157 -17.09 17.39 3.21
N GLU A 158 -17.98 17.75 4.13
CA GLU A 158 -18.81 18.96 4.00
C GLU A 158 -17.93 20.20 4.27
N HIS A 159 -17.97 21.15 3.35
CA HIS A 159 -17.23 22.40 3.40
C HIS A 159 -18.10 23.55 3.89
N ASP A 160 -17.51 24.70 4.18
CA ASP A 160 -18.21 25.90 4.70
C ASP A 160 -19.31 26.43 3.76
N ASP A 161 -19.24 26.08 2.46
CA ASP A 161 -20.27 26.42 1.47
C ASP A 161 -21.47 25.43 1.47
N GLY A 162 -21.48 24.46 2.38
CA GLY A 162 -22.51 23.42 2.52
C GLY A 162 -22.47 22.34 1.44
N LYS A 163 -21.42 22.29 0.63
CA LYS A 163 -21.23 21.24 -0.38
C LYS A 163 -20.28 20.17 0.10
N VAL A 164 -20.47 18.96 -0.42
CA VAL A 164 -19.63 17.81 -0.13
C VAL A 164 -18.72 17.53 -1.32
N TYR A 165 -17.42 17.72 -1.14
CA TYR A 165 -16.42 17.40 -2.14
C TYR A 165 -15.08 17.02 -1.50
N PRO A 166 -14.22 16.25 -2.21
CA PRO A 166 -12.89 15.90 -1.72
C PRO A 166 -11.90 17.03 -1.96
N ASP A 167 -10.95 17.18 -1.05
CA ASP A 167 -9.77 18.02 -1.23
C ASP A 167 -8.71 17.31 -2.08
N PRO A 168 -7.95 18.02 -2.92
CA PRO A 168 -6.76 17.48 -3.57
C PRO A 168 -5.78 16.95 -2.53
N ASN A 169 -5.45 15.66 -2.61
CA ASN A 169 -4.52 15.00 -1.68
C ASN A 169 -3.87 13.80 -2.36
N LEU A 170 -2.80 14.05 -3.10
CA LEU A 170 -2.05 12.98 -3.73
C LEU A 170 -1.31 12.17 -2.66
N HIS A 171 -1.66 10.90 -2.54
CA HIS A 171 -1.06 9.99 -1.58
C HIS A 171 -1.07 8.55 -2.08
N THR A 172 -0.25 7.71 -1.48
CA THR A 172 -0.19 6.28 -1.78
C THR A 172 -0.33 5.50 -0.49
N HIS A 173 -1.30 4.60 -0.42
CA HIS A 173 -1.37 3.55 0.58
C HIS A 173 -0.48 2.40 0.16
N ALA A 174 0.63 2.20 0.83
CA ALA A 174 1.52 1.07 0.65
C ALA A 174 1.22 0.03 1.74
N VAL A 175 0.45 -1.00 1.39
CA VAL A 175 0.06 -2.07 2.30
C VAL A 175 1.13 -3.15 2.32
N LEU A 176 1.97 -3.13 3.35
CA LEU A 176 3.01 -4.12 3.59
C LEU A 176 2.36 -5.38 4.15
N LEU A 177 2.37 -6.46 3.39
CA LEU A 177 1.79 -7.73 3.82
C LEU A 177 2.63 -8.37 4.92
N ASN A 178 1.98 -8.81 6.01
CA ASN A 178 2.67 -9.29 7.21
C ASN A 178 3.06 -10.76 7.14
N PHE A 179 3.79 -11.13 6.10
CA PHE A 179 4.43 -12.42 5.93
C PHE A 179 5.76 -12.27 5.16
N SER A 180 6.61 -13.26 5.23
CA SER A 180 7.87 -13.31 4.47
C SER A 180 8.19 -14.73 4.09
N LEU A 181 8.94 -14.90 3.00
CA LEU A 181 9.49 -16.20 2.61
C LEU A 181 10.32 -16.86 3.72
N ARG A 182 10.33 -18.18 3.69
CA ARG A 182 11.24 -18.98 4.49
C ARG A 182 12.62 -19.05 3.84
#